data_11749973e365ea16dbea3e72272dd413
#
_entry.id   11749973e365ea16dbea3e72272dd413
#
_cell.length_a   1.000
_cell.length_b   1.000
_cell.length_c   1.000
_cell.angle_alpha   90.00
_cell.angle_beta   90.00
_cell.angle_gamma   90.00
#
_symmetry.space_group_name_H-M   'P 1'
#
loop_
_entity.id
_entity.type
_entity.pdbx_description
1 polymer ?
#
loop_
_entity_poly.entity_id
_entity_poly.type
_entity_poly.pdbx_seq_one_letter_code
_entity_poly.pdbx_strand_id
1 'polypeptide(L)'
;SLERNDFIEGLNLSDAGTLLEKFKKNNLARLELQSNVHLEFPYLDILSLSIRGELGWISDNKVDSFFHFYCGGMTGIKGYSFYSIQGTKKLFLDFTIRAPVFSGKHYKIGWMTFQNSTLGLINQLGDAWDPNKFLLKKSVGIQLRINGFSFYNFPTAIELEYHQPITKFNNKGIEYGPGKNRNNSKTYFKILFDF
;
A
#
# COMPACT_ATOMS: atom_id res chain seq x y z
N SER A 1 4.40 -16.21 7.80
CA SER A 1 4.71 -17.16 8.85
C SER A 1 6.02 -17.80 8.47
N LEU A 2 7.05 -17.67 9.29
CA LEU A 2 8.02 -18.73 9.39
C LEU A 2 7.17 -19.98 9.50
N GLU A 3 7.11 -20.78 8.45
CA GLU A 3 6.41 -22.04 8.57
C GLU A 3 7.15 -22.76 9.68
N ARG A 4 6.44 -22.96 10.78
CA ARG A 4 6.98 -23.59 11.99
C ARG A 4 7.61 -24.95 11.65
N ASN A 5 7.13 -25.55 10.55
CA ASN A 5 7.64 -26.76 9.95
C ASN A 5 9.03 -26.59 9.31
N ASP A 6 9.29 -25.48 8.61
CA ASP A 6 10.63 -25.22 8.05
C ASP A 6 11.67 -25.00 9.14
N PHE A 7 11.27 -24.42 10.26
CA PHE A 7 12.13 -24.28 11.42
C PHE A 7 12.41 -25.63 12.10
N ILE A 8 11.42 -26.50 12.20
CA ILE A 8 11.56 -27.85 12.79
C ILE A 8 12.35 -28.76 11.85
N GLU A 9 12.15 -28.70 10.54
CA GLU A 9 12.93 -29.44 9.54
C GLU A 9 14.37 -28.91 9.42
N GLY A 10 14.62 -27.69 9.86
CA GLY A 10 15.95 -27.09 9.93
C GLY A 10 16.80 -27.50 11.14
N LEU A 11 16.22 -28.19 12.11
CA LEU A 11 16.91 -28.67 13.31
C LEU A 11 17.36 -30.12 13.10
N ASN A 12 18.68 -30.35 13.02
CA ASN A 12 19.26 -31.68 13.01
C ASN A 12 19.89 -31.95 14.41
N LEU A 13 19.71 -33.16 14.89
CA LEU A 13 20.47 -33.65 16.06
C LEU A 13 21.88 -34.03 15.60
N SER A 14 22.89 -33.49 16.25
CA SER A 14 24.26 -34.01 16.10
C SER A 14 24.34 -35.43 16.70
N ASP A 15 25.38 -36.17 16.31
CA ASP A 15 25.67 -37.50 16.89
C ASP A 15 25.81 -37.46 18.43
N ALA A 16 26.05 -36.28 18.99
CA ALA A 16 26.11 -36.06 20.46
C ALA A 16 24.74 -35.62 21.05
N GLY A 17 23.62 -35.63 20.28
CA GLY A 17 22.30 -35.26 20.74
C GLY A 17 22.08 -33.75 20.96
N THR A 18 22.99 -32.88 20.49
CA THR A 18 22.83 -31.43 20.52
C THR A 18 22.05 -30.94 19.28
N LEU A 19 21.13 -30.01 19.50
CA LEU A 19 20.41 -29.39 18.41
C LEU A 19 21.34 -28.47 17.58
N LEU A 20 21.48 -28.80 16.30
CA LEU A 20 22.20 -27.98 15.35
C LEU A 20 21.20 -27.19 14.48
N GLU A 21 21.29 -25.88 14.50
CA GLU A 21 20.52 -25.02 13.61
C GLU A 21 21.07 -25.12 12.19
N LYS A 22 20.22 -25.54 11.26
CA LYS A 22 20.54 -25.57 9.84
C LYS A 22 20.11 -24.24 9.23
N PHE A 23 21.01 -23.29 9.12
CA PHE A 23 20.73 -22.03 8.44
C PHE A 23 20.62 -22.27 6.93
N LYS A 24 19.44 -21.98 6.38
CA LYS A 24 19.24 -21.95 4.93
C LYS A 24 19.92 -20.68 4.37
N LYS A 25 21.01 -20.84 3.66
CA LYS A 25 21.70 -19.73 3.00
C LYS A 25 20.89 -19.31 1.77
N ASN A 26 20.13 -18.22 1.87
CA ASN A 26 19.39 -17.67 0.77
C ASN A 26 20.26 -16.67 -0.01
N ASN A 27 20.63 -17.02 -1.24
CA ASN A 27 21.29 -16.12 -2.18
C ASN A 27 20.21 -15.55 -3.10
N LEU A 28 19.73 -14.35 -2.81
CA LEU A 28 18.68 -13.70 -3.60
C LEU A 28 19.09 -12.31 -4.06
N ALA A 29 18.69 -11.95 -5.28
CA ALA A 29 18.71 -10.57 -5.75
C ALA A 29 17.28 -10.03 -5.71
N ARG A 30 17.11 -8.84 -5.12
CA ARG A 30 15.83 -8.10 -5.06
C ARG A 30 16.01 -6.80 -5.84
N LEU A 31 15.15 -6.60 -6.83
CA LEU A 31 15.07 -5.37 -7.61
C LEU A 31 13.72 -4.71 -7.34
N GLU A 32 13.75 -3.42 -7.06
CA GLU A 32 12.54 -2.61 -6.86
C GLU A 32 12.70 -1.28 -7.59
N LEU A 33 11.72 -0.94 -8.40
CA LEU A 33 11.66 0.33 -9.14
C LEU A 33 10.39 1.06 -8.73
N GLN A 34 10.54 2.31 -8.32
CA GLN A 34 9.43 3.20 -7.98
C GLN A 34 9.52 4.47 -8.83
N SER A 35 8.38 4.91 -9.34
CA SER A 35 8.24 6.16 -10.09
C SER A 35 7.02 6.94 -9.59
N ASN A 36 7.19 8.25 -9.43
CA ASN A 36 6.12 9.18 -9.10
C ASN A 36 6.11 10.31 -10.12
N VAL A 37 4.98 10.54 -10.76
CA VAL A 37 4.78 11.60 -11.75
C VAL A 37 3.62 12.47 -11.28
N HIS A 38 3.82 13.78 -11.26
CA HIS A 38 2.79 14.76 -10.96
C HIS A 38 2.59 15.64 -12.20
N LEU A 39 1.35 15.72 -12.66
CA LEU A 39 0.96 16.49 -13.82
C LEU A 39 -0.10 17.51 -13.41
N GLU A 40 0.12 18.76 -13.78
CA GLU A 40 -0.88 19.83 -13.73
C GLU A 40 -1.45 20.00 -15.12
N PHE A 41 -2.76 20.15 -15.23
CA PHE A 41 -3.40 20.31 -16.52
C PHE A 41 -3.37 21.79 -16.94
N PRO A 42 -2.63 22.18 -18.00
CA PRO A 42 -2.41 23.57 -18.37
C PRO A 42 -3.68 24.33 -18.81
N TYR A 43 -4.75 23.61 -19.13
CA TYR A 43 -6.05 24.21 -19.51
C TYR A 43 -7.11 24.08 -18.41
N LEU A 44 -6.82 23.36 -17.35
CA LEU A 44 -7.68 23.14 -16.20
C LEU A 44 -6.85 23.35 -14.94
N ASP A 45 -6.48 24.60 -14.64
CA ASP A 45 -5.67 25.02 -13.48
C ASP A 45 -6.22 24.51 -12.12
N ILE A 46 -7.37 23.83 -12.18
CA ILE A 46 -8.10 23.31 -11.04
C ILE A 46 -7.77 21.83 -10.77
N LEU A 47 -7.22 21.08 -11.75
CA LEU A 47 -7.02 19.64 -11.62
C LEU A 47 -5.55 19.26 -11.61
N SER A 48 -5.16 18.42 -10.68
CA SER A 48 -3.85 17.76 -10.66
C SER A 48 -3.99 16.24 -10.75
N LEU A 49 -3.12 15.61 -11.53
CA LEU A 49 -3.01 14.16 -11.66
C LEU A 49 -1.68 13.68 -11.05
N SER A 50 -1.77 12.74 -10.15
CA SER A 50 -0.63 12.04 -9.56
C SER A 50 -0.65 10.60 -10.02
N ILE A 51 0.46 10.13 -10.58
CA ILE A 51 0.65 8.74 -10.99
C ILE A 51 1.83 8.18 -10.22
N ARG A 52 1.61 7.11 -9.46
CA ARG A 52 2.65 6.35 -8.79
C ARG A 52 2.70 4.94 -9.35
N GLY A 53 3.88 4.50 -9.75
CA GLY A 53 4.14 3.16 -10.25
C GLY A 53 5.22 2.47 -9.44
N GLU A 54 5.04 1.17 -9.15
CA GLU A 54 6.03 0.34 -8.48
C GLU A 54 6.13 -1.01 -9.19
N LEU A 55 7.36 -1.43 -9.44
CA LEU A 55 7.71 -2.73 -9.98
C LEU A 55 8.67 -3.42 -9.02
N GLY A 56 8.44 -4.70 -8.75
CA GLY A 56 9.31 -5.50 -7.90
C GLY A 56 9.57 -6.88 -8.49
N TRP A 57 10.79 -7.37 -8.29
CA TRP A 57 11.19 -8.70 -8.71
C TRP A 57 12.22 -9.30 -7.74
N ILE A 58 12.04 -10.58 -7.41
CA ILE A 58 12.97 -11.38 -6.62
C ILE A 58 13.43 -12.56 -7.46
N SER A 59 14.72 -12.83 -7.48
CA SER A 59 15.33 -13.87 -8.32
C SER A 59 14.97 -15.30 -7.92
N ASP A 60 14.79 -15.53 -6.62
CA ASP A 60 14.43 -16.84 -6.07
C ASP A 60 12.93 -16.89 -5.73
N ASN A 61 12.19 -17.77 -6.40
CA ASN A 61 10.76 -17.94 -6.16
C ASN A 61 10.44 -18.84 -4.93
N LYS A 62 11.45 -19.47 -4.34
CA LYS A 62 11.33 -20.32 -3.15
C LYS A 62 11.80 -19.62 -1.88
N VAL A 63 12.00 -18.31 -1.95
CA VAL A 63 12.40 -17.49 -0.82
C VAL A 63 11.30 -17.47 0.23
N ASP A 64 11.69 -17.33 1.50
CA ASP A 64 10.75 -17.20 2.61
C ASP A 64 9.80 -16.02 2.37
N SER A 65 8.55 -16.18 2.80
CA SER A 65 7.50 -15.16 2.70
C SER A 65 7.86 -13.83 3.37
N PHE A 66 8.80 -13.83 4.28
CA PHE A 66 9.35 -12.61 4.88
C PHE A 66 9.95 -11.64 3.84
N PHE A 67 10.58 -12.18 2.79
CA PHE A 67 11.19 -11.38 1.73
C PHE A 67 10.21 -10.99 0.62
N HIS A 68 9.00 -11.53 0.60
CA HIS A 68 8.01 -11.25 -0.43
C HIS A 68 7.62 -9.78 -0.48
N PHE A 69 7.19 -9.34 -1.65
CA PHE A 69 6.49 -8.07 -1.79
C PHE A 69 5.06 -8.18 -1.28
N TYR A 70 4.64 -7.14 -0.59
CA TYR A 70 3.25 -6.97 -0.17
C TYR A 70 2.65 -5.80 -0.93
N CYS A 71 1.47 -6.01 -1.54
CA CYS A 71 0.80 -5.03 -2.37
C CYS A 71 -0.58 -4.62 -1.82
N GLY A 72 -0.95 -5.04 -0.61
CA GLY A 72 -2.19 -4.65 0.07
C GLY A 72 -1.97 -3.56 1.13
N GLY A 73 -3.06 -2.98 1.62
CA GLY A 73 -3.06 -2.02 2.71
C GLY A 73 -2.54 -0.63 2.36
N MET A 74 -2.09 0.10 3.37
CA MET A 74 -1.74 1.53 3.26
C MET A 74 -0.60 1.79 2.26
N THR A 75 0.34 0.86 2.10
CA THR A 75 1.50 0.99 1.21
C THR A 75 1.26 0.49 -0.21
N GLY A 76 0.10 -0.12 -0.47
CA GLY A 76 -0.26 -0.67 -1.78
C GLY A 76 -1.71 -0.37 -2.14
N ILE A 77 -2.46 -1.41 -2.53
CA ILE A 77 -3.88 -1.31 -2.89
C ILE A 77 -4.71 -1.20 -1.60
N LYS A 78 -5.12 0.00 -1.25
CA LYS A 78 -5.72 0.35 0.04
C LYS A 78 -7.08 -0.31 0.32
N GLY A 79 -7.80 -0.75 -0.70
CA GLY A 79 -9.04 -1.50 -0.52
C GLY A 79 -8.88 -2.89 0.10
N TYR A 80 -7.66 -3.41 0.20
CA TYR A 80 -7.36 -4.75 0.72
C TYR A 80 -6.52 -4.70 1.99
N SER A 81 -6.54 -5.77 2.78
CA SER A 81 -5.71 -5.90 3.99
C SER A 81 -4.23 -6.05 3.62
N PHE A 82 -3.32 -5.62 4.50
CA PHE A 82 -1.89 -5.55 4.23
C PHE A 82 -1.29 -6.86 3.72
N TYR A 83 -1.53 -7.97 4.41
CA TYR A 83 -0.96 -9.28 4.04
C TYR A 83 -1.78 -10.09 3.03
N SER A 84 -2.84 -9.50 2.46
CA SER A 84 -3.74 -10.23 1.56
C SER A 84 -3.15 -10.49 0.18
N ILE A 85 -2.23 -9.64 -0.27
CA ILE A 85 -1.61 -9.68 -1.59
C ILE A 85 -0.09 -9.76 -1.40
N GLN A 86 0.50 -10.92 -1.70
CA GLN A 86 1.92 -11.18 -1.51
C GLN A 86 2.49 -12.00 -2.66
N GLY A 87 3.78 -11.85 -2.95
CA GLY A 87 4.48 -12.64 -3.95
C GLY A 87 5.91 -12.19 -4.19
N THR A 88 6.62 -12.92 -5.04
CA THR A 88 8.02 -12.65 -5.43
C THR A 88 8.13 -11.61 -6.54
N LYS A 89 7.02 -11.28 -7.20
CA LYS A 89 6.91 -10.21 -8.19
C LYS A 89 5.84 -9.23 -7.75
N LYS A 90 6.01 -7.94 -8.08
CA LYS A 90 5.08 -6.86 -7.74
C LYS A 90 4.87 -5.95 -8.92
N LEU A 91 3.62 -5.58 -9.16
CA LEU A 91 3.20 -4.47 -10.01
C LEU A 91 2.17 -3.66 -9.24
N PHE A 92 2.38 -2.36 -9.14
CA PHE A 92 1.43 -1.46 -8.50
C PHE A 92 1.35 -0.14 -9.27
N LEU A 93 0.14 0.33 -9.51
CA LEU A 93 -0.15 1.62 -10.12
C LEU A 93 -1.24 2.32 -9.33
N ASP A 94 -1.00 3.57 -9.01
CA ASP A 94 -1.94 4.47 -8.33
C ASP A 94 -2.15 5.72 -9.20
N PHE A 95 -3.39 6.00 -9.51
CA PHE A 95 -3.82 7.18 -10.23
C PHE A 95 -4.69 8.02 -9.30
N THR A 96 -4.25 9.20 -8.97
CA THR A 96 -4.99 10.11 -8.11
C THR A 96 -5.23 11.44 -8.80
N ILE A 97 -6.50 11.75 -9.06
CA ILE A 97 -6.93 13.06 -9.59
C ILE A 97 -7.41 13.88 -8.40
N ARG A 98 -6.90 15.11 -8.27
CA ARG A 98 -7.29 16.03 -7.20
C ARG A 98 -7.83 17.32 -7.76
N ALA A 99 -8.90 17.80 -7.13
CA ALA A 99 -9.48 19.13 -7.37
C ALA A 99 -9.49 19.93 -6.06
N PRO A 100 -9.13 21.22 -6.07
CA PRO A 100 -9.30 22.08 -4.91
C PRO A 100 -10.79 22.30 -4.66
N VAL A 101 -11.21 22.11 -3.41
CA VAL A 101 -12.58 22.43 -2.96
C VAL A 101 -12.63 23.81 -2.36
N PHE A 102 -11.55 24.17 -1.67
CA PHE A 102 -11.45 25.40 -0.93
C PHE A 102 -10.00 25.89 -0.97
N SER A 103 -9.80 27.16 -1.30
CA SER A 103 -8.48 27.80 -1.33
C SER A 103 -8.57 29.29 -1.02
N GLY A 104 -7.49 29.86 -0.50
CA GLY A 104 -7.33 31.31 -0.36
C GLY A 104 -7.99 31.95 0.87
N LYS A 105 -8.63 31.19 1.76
CA LYS A 105 -9.12 31.70 3.04
C LYS A 105 -8.45 30.96 4.19
N HIS A 106 -8.06 31.68 5.22
CA HIS A 106 -7.47 31.09 6.42
C HIS A 106 -8.52 30.99 7.52
N TYR A 107 -8.82 29.77 7.95
CA TYR A 107 -9.71 29.51 9.07
C TYR A 107 -8.89 28.94 10.22
N LYS A 108 -8.90 29.63 11.36
CA LYS A 108 -8.28 29.14 12.58
C LYS A 108 -9.31 28.40 13.43
N ILE A 109 -9.07 27.13 13.68
CA ILE A 109 -9.87 26.30 14.57
C ILE A 109 -8.93 25.66 15.59
N GLY A 110 -9.02 26.09 16.85
CA GLY A 110 -8.16 25.61 17.92
C GLY A 110 -6.68 25.87 17.63
N TRP A 111 -5.91 24.81 17.54
CA TRP A 111 -4.46 24.79 17.33
C TRP A 111 -4.04 24.73 15.86
N MET A 112 -4.99 24.68 14.94
CA MET A 112 -4.72 24.55 13.50
C MET A 112 -5.33 25.68 12.69
N THR A 113 -4.56 26.18 11.71
CA THR A 113 -5.01 27.17 10.72
C THR A 113 -5.13 26.47 9.38
N PHE A 114 -6.34 26.34 8.86
CA PHE A 114 -6.62 25.73 7.56
C PHE A 114 -6.41 26.71 6.43
N GLN A 115 -5.74 26.28 5.35
CA GLN A 115 -5.44 27.12 4.20
C GLN A 115 -6.20 26.68 2.94
N ASN A 116 -6.19 25.38 2.66
CA ASN A 116 -6.83 24.82 1.49
C ASN A 116 -7.32 23.40 1.76
N SER A 117 -8.27 22.98 0.96
CA SER A 117 -8.72 21.58 0.95
C SER A 117 -8.85 21.08 -0.49
N THR A 118 -8.53 19.82 -0.67
CA THR A 118 -8.62 19.13 -1.96
C THR A 118 -9.44 17.87 -1.83
N LEU A 119 -10.26 17.61 -2.83
CA LEU A 119 -10.96 16.34 -3.01
C LEU A 119 -10.23 15.52 -4.06
N GLY A 120 -9.92 14.27 -3.74
CA GLY A 120 -9.23 13.34 -4.62
C GLY A 120 -10.07 12.13 -4.99
N LEU A 121 -9.97 11.71 -6.25
CA LEU A 121 -10.44 10.41 -6.72
C LEU A 121 -9.21 9.53 -6.94
N ILE A 122 -9.20 8.37 -6.31
CA ILE A 122 -8.07 7.43 -6.32
C ILE A 122 -8.48 6.17 -7.05
N ASN A 123 -7.67 5.72 -7.99
CA ASN A 123 -7.81 4.45 -8.67
C ASN A 123 -6.49 3.67 -8.55
N GLN A 124 -6.55 2.53 -7.90
CA GLN A 124 -5.39 1.68 -7.65
C GLN A 124 -5.56 0.33 -8.31
N LEU A 125 -4.50 -0.14 -8.96
CA LEU A 125 -4.46 -1.44 -9.58
C LEU A 125 -3.07 -2.06 -9.40
N GLY A 126 -3.04 -3.36 -9.28
CA GLY A 126 -1.77 -4.08 -9.11
C GLY A 126 -1.95 -5.50 -8.62
N ASP A 127 -0.83 -6.13 -8.42
CA ASP A 127 -0.72 -7.44 -7.80
C ASP A 127 0.68 -7.64 -7.19
N ALA A 128 0.78 -8.57 -6.26
CA ALA A 128 2.04 -9.24 -5.92
C ALA A 128 1.79 -10.75 -6.03
N TRP A 129 2.59 -11.42 -6.85
CA TRP A 129 2.31 -12.79 -7.25
C TRP A 129 3.58 -13.65 -7.36
N ASP A 130 3.38 -14.94 -7.23
CA ASP A 130 4.36 -15.96 -7.58
C ASP A 130 4.20 -16.37 -9.06
N PRO A 131 5.20 -17.00 -9.68
CA PRO A 131 5.12 -17.43 -11.07
C PRO A 131 3.78 -18.11 -11.40
N ASN A 132 3.14 -17.69 -12.51
CA ASN A 132 1.88 -18.21 -13.04
C ASN A 132 0.59 -17.92 -12.25
N LYS A 133 0.60 -16.97 -11.29
CA LYS A 133 -0.58 -16.64 -10.47
C LYS A 133 -0.99 -15.17 -10.55
N PHE A 134 -0.63 -14.45 -11.59
CA PHE A 134 -0.98 -13.05 -11.75
C PHE A 134 -2.51 -12.85 -11.86
N LEU A 135 -3.06 -12.01 -10.99
CA LEU A 135 -4.46 -11.59 -11.01
C LEU A 135 -4.53 -10.10 -10.68
N LEU A 136 -4.79 -9.27 -11.68
CA LEU A 136 -4.88 -7.82 -11.49
C LEU A 136 -6.00 -7.45 -10.51
N LYS A 137 -5.63 -6.96 -9.35
CA LYS A 137 -6.55 -6.50 -8.30
C LYS A 137 -6.72 -4.98 -8.42
N LYS A 138 -7.96 -4.52 -8.20
CA LYS A 138 -8.35 -3.12 -8.38
C LYS A 138 -9.05 -2.60 -7.14
N SER A 139 -8.84 -1.33 -6.83
CA SER A 139 -9.53 -0.59 -5.78
C SER A 139 -9.79 0.83 -6.24
N VAL A 140 -10.93 1.37 -5.87
CA VAL A 140 -11.25 2.80 -6.04
C VAL A 140 -11.41 3.44 -4.68
N GLY A 141 -11.10 4.73 -4.59
CA GLY A 141 -11.22 5.48 -3.36
C GLY A 141 -11.48 6.95 -3.58
N ILE A 142 -11.92 7.59 -2.52
CA ILE A 142 -12.04 9.04 -2.43
C ILE A 142 -11.15 9.54 -1.30
N GLN A 143 -10.59 10.72 -1.47
CA GLN A 143 -9.69 11.36 -0.53
C GLN A 143 -10.17 12.79 -0.26
N LEU A 144 -10.27 13.16 0.99
CA LEU A 144 -10.37 14.55 1.42
C LEU A 144 -9.07 14.91 2.13
N ARG A 145 -8.38 15.90 1.63
CA ARG A 145 -7.15 16.42 2.23
C ARG A 145 -7.33 17.89 2.58
N ILE A 146 -6.99 18.24 3.80
CA ILE A 146 -7.03 19.60 4.32
C ILE A 146 -5.62 19.96 4.73
N ASN A 147 -5.05 20.99 4.12
CA ASN A 147 -3.72 21.48 4.42
C ASN A 147 -3.80 22.77 5.25
N GLY A 148 -2.82 22.96 6.09
CA GLY A 148 -2.74 24.14 6.93
C GLY A 148 -1.49 24.14 7.78
N PHE A 149 -1.53 24.92 8.84
CA PHE A 149 -0.47 25.00 9.83
C PHE A 149 -1.00 24.65 11.21
N SER A 150 -0.24 23.87 11.95
CA SER A 150 -0.49 23.58 13.36
C SER A 150 0.63 24.21 14.22
N PHE A 151 0.35 24.40 15.50
CA PHE A 151 1.34 24.86 16.49
C PHE A 151 2.42 25.76 15.91
N TYR A 152 2.30 27.07 15.93
CA TYR A 152 3.34 28.04 15.53
C TYR A 152 3.95 27.83 14.12
N ASN A 153 3.17 27.44 13.11
CA ASN A 153 3.56 27.30 11.70
C ASN A 153 4.19 25.96 11.27
N PHE A 154 3.92 24.87 11.94
CA PHE A 154 4.26 23.57 11.38
C PHE A 154 3.31 23.21 10.23
N PRO A 155 3.80 23.01 8.99
CA PRO A 155 2.98 22.52 7.89
C PRO A 155 2.32 21.20 8.28
N THR A 156 1.01 21.17 8.22
CA THR A 156 0.21 20.02 8.67
C THR A 156 -0.89 19.73 7.67
N ALA A 157 -1.06 18.47 7.30
CA ALA A 157 -2.18 18.03 6.51
C ALA A 157 -2.99 16.97 7.25
N ILE A 158 -4.31 17.09 7.19
CA ILE A 158 -5.24 16.05 7.63
C ILE A 158 -5.82 15.40 6.39
N GLU A 159 -5.75 14.07 6.34
CA GLU A 159 -6.19 13.30 5.20
C GLU A 159 -7.15 12.20 5.63
N LEU A 160 -8.33 12.16 5.01
CA LEU A 160 -9.33 11.13 5.17
C LEU A 160 -9.52 10.42 3.82
N GLU A 161 -9.32 9.14 3.78
CA GLU A 161 -9.49 8.32 2.60
C GLU A 161 -10.49 7.19 2.84
N TYR A 162 -11.33 6.93 1.84
CA TYR A 162 -12.21 5.77 1.81
C TYR A 162 -11.94 4.96 0.55
N HIS A 163 -11.70 3.65 0.70
CA HIS A 163 -11.35 2.76 -0.38
C HIS A 163 -12.28 1.55 -0.46
N GLN A 164 -12.73 1.25 -1.66
CA GLN A 164 -13.58 0.10 -1.98
C GLN A 164 -12.80 -0.87 -2.88
N PRO A 165 -12.59 -2.14 -2.47
CA PRO A 165 -12.04 -3.16 -3.35
C PRO A 165 -13.04 -3.53 -4.45
N ILE A 166 -12.55 -3.80 -5.67
CA ILE A 166 -13.39 -4.17 -6.82
C ILE A 166 -13.23 -5.64 -7.17
N THR A 167 -11.99 -6.15 -7.13
CA THR A 167 -11.70 -7.53 -7.56
C THR A 167 -11.84 -8.50 -6.39
N LYS A 168 -12.54 -9.62 -6.62
CA LYS A 168 -12.59 -10.73 -5.68
C LYS A 168 -11.45 -11.71 -5.92
N PHE A 169 -10.85 -12.19 -4.85
CA PHE A 169 -9.87 -13.27 -4.91
C PHE A 169 -9.83 -14.03 -3.58
N ASN A 170 -9.30 -15.25 -3.64
CA ASN A 170 -9.07 -16.08 -2.47
C ASN A 170 -7.56 -16.21 -2.23
N ASN A 171 -7.13 -16.01 -1.00
CA ASN A 171 -5.76 -16.26 -0.57
C ASN A 171 -5.77 -17.06 0.74
N LYS A 172 -5.14 -18.24 0.72
CA LYS A 172 -5.05 -19.15 1.89
C LYS A 172 -6.42 -19.46 2.53
N GLY A 173 -7.48 -19.65 1.72
CA GLY A 173 -8.83 -19.95 2.20
C GLY A 173 -9.63 -18.73 2.68
N ILE A 174 -9.06 -17.54 2.65
CA ILE A 174 -9.74 -16.29 3.00
C ILE A 174 -10.15 -15.58 1.72
N GLU A 175 -11.44 -15.28 1.59
CA GLU A 175 -11.98 -14.50 0.47
C GLU A 175 -11.84 -13.00 0.73
N TYR A 176 -11.28 -12.27 -0.24
CA TYR A 176 -11.09 -10.83 -0.24
C TYR A 176 -11.86 -10.19 -1.39
N GLY A 177 -12.29 -8.95 -1.20
CA GLY A 177 -13.00 -8.19 -2.21
C GLY A 177 -14.48 -7.97 -1.87
N PRO A 178 -15.30 -7.45 -2.79
CA PRO A 178 -16.70 -7.15 -2.56
C PRO A 178 -17.50 -8.45 -2.29
N GLY A 179 -18.25 -8.52 -1.21
CA GLY A 179 -19.05 -9.68 -0.79
C GLY A 179 -20.40 -9.28 -0.23
N LYS A 180 -21.40 -10.22 -0.29
CA LYS A 180 -22.77 -9.97 0.19
C LYS A 180 -22.85 -9.68 1.70
N ASN A 181 -21.91 -10.21 2.50
CA ASN A 181 -21.97 -10.19 3.96
C ASN A 181 -20.79 -9.43 4.61
N ARG A 182 -19.89 -8.82 3.83
CA ARG A 182 -18.73 -8.11 4.36
C ARG A 182 -18.51 -6.84 3.56
N ASN A 183 -18.74 -5.71 4.20
CA ASN A 183 -18.31 -4.42 3.67
C ASN A 183 -16.79 -4.36 3.85
N ASN A 184 -16.05 -4.79 2.84
CA ASN A 184 -14.58 -4.86 2.86
C ASN A 184 -13.93 -3.51 2.54
N SER A 185 -14.70 -2.41 2.57
CA SER A 185 -14.16 -1.06 2.44
C SER A 185 -13.20 -0.73 3.58
N LYS A 186 -12.23 0.10 3.30
CA LYS A 186 -11.24 0.56 4.26
C LYS A 186 -11.26 2.08 4.34
N THR A 187 -11.24 2.59 5.56
CA THR A 187 -11.10 4.02 5.83
C THR A 187 -9.76 4.28 6.49
N TYR A 188 -9.04 5.28 6.00
CA TYR A 188 -7.76 5.70 6.54
C TYR A 188 -7.85 7.15 6.96
N PHE A 189 -7.39 7.42 8.17
CA PHE A 189 -7.20 8.76 8.70
C PHE A 189 -5.71 8.97 8.92
N LYS A 190 -5.17 10.08 8.41
CA LYS A 190 -3.75 10.42 8.53
C LYS A 190 -3.60 11.86 8.94
N ILE A 191 -2.63 12.11 9.79
CA ILE A 191 -2.11 13.44 10.08
C ILE A 191 -0.65 13.45 9.59
N LEU A 192 -0.36 14.34 8.68
CA LEU A 192 0.95 14.46 8.04
C LEU A 192 1.59 15.76 8.54
N PHE A 193 2.80 15.64 9.06
CA PHE A 193 3.65 16.77 9.41
C PHE A 193 4.79 16.82 8.41
N ASP A 194 5.03 17.98 7.83
CA ASP A 194 6.16 18.23 6.94
C ASP A 194 7.21 18.97 7.75
N PHE A 195 8.39 18.34 7.91
CA PHE A 195 9.52 18.86 8.68
C PHE A 195 10.66 19.26 7.77
#